data_28c4c346eb0ce269bf42e93bd722a586
#
_entry.id   28c4c346eb0ce269bf42e93bd722a586
#
_cell.length_a   1.000
_cell.length_b   1.000
_cell.length_c   1.000
_cell.angle_alpha   90.00
_cell.angle_beta   90.00
_cell.angle_gamma   90.00
#
_symmetry.space_group_name_H-M   'P 1'
#
loop_
_entity.id
_entity.type
_entity.pdbx_description
1 polymer ?
#
loop_
_entity_poly.entity_id
_entity_poly.type
_entity_poly.pdbx_seq_one_letter_code
_entity_poly.pdbx_strand_id
1 'polypeptide(L)'
;VKSKVQGTKAKAREGHEGWDDYAPFYDWENARTLGKRDVPFWRNLALHCGGTVLELGCGTGRISLPLGRAGVPLVGIDRSTPMLRRARTRVRRARLASRVRLIRGDIRYLPFESAADGTESYRSPQNEGGFSMVLAPYGLLQSLLRDRDLKATLDEVRRVLRPGGTFGIELVADLPAWKEYRQRVSLKGWRNRPGGSHVTLVETVRQDPERGLTIFDQEFTERRGRHRRVHRFALSFRTLSVPQMARRLEKAGFEVTALLGDYRGGPWDRRADVWVILAKAQ
;
A
#
# COMPACT_ATOMS: atom_id res chain seq x y z
N VAL A 1 26.00 -1.89 -39.47
CA VAL A 1 25.40 -0.63 -38.97
C VAL A 1 25.13 -0.82 -37.48
N LYS A 2 26.03 -0.27 -36.62
CA LYS A 2 25.85 -0.32 -35.14
C LYS A 2 24.89 0.77 -34.74
N SER A 3 23.67 0.40 -34.38
CA SER A 3 22.70 1.28 -33.75
C SER A 3 23.16 1.63 -32.32
N LYS A 4 23.56 2.87 -32.09
CA LYS A 4 23.82 3.43 -30.78
C LYS A 4 22.46 3.56 -30.06
N VAL A 5 22.17 2.70 -29.10
CA VAL A 5 21.11 2.93 -28.12
C VAL A 5 21.58 4.05 -27.20
N GLN A 6 21.12 5.27 -27.45
CA GLN A 6 21.26 6.38 -26.51
C GLN A 6 20.46 6.06 -25.25
N GLY A 7 21.18 5.77 -24.16
CA GLY A 7 20.60 5.64 -22.84
C GLY A 7 20.08 7.00 -22.37
N THR A 8 18.80 7.27 -22.56
CA THR A 8 18.12 8.35 -21.88
C THR A 8 18.18 8.05 -20.38
N LYS A 9 18.90 8.87 -19.60
CA LYS A 9 18.82 8.88 -18.14
C LYS A 9 17.35 9.07 -17.78
N ALA A 10 16.69 8.00 -17.37
CA ALA A 10 15.31 8.06 -16.95
C ALA A 10 15.23 9.06 -15.79
N LYS A 11 14.44 10.12 -15.93
CA LYS A 11 14.06 11.03 -14.83
C LYS A 11 13.62 10.15 -13.64
N ALA A 12 14.07 10.50 -12.44
CA ALA A 12 13.63 9.81 -11.22
C ALA A 12 12.10 9.81 -11.19
N ARG A 13 11.51 8.64 -11.36
CA ARG A 13 10.07 8.46 -11.35
C ARG A 13 9.54 8.75 -9.96
N GLU A 14 8.35 9.31 -9.85
CA GLU A 14 7.67 9.43 -8.57
C GLU A 14 7.13 8.05 -8.16
N GLY A 15 7.10 7.74 -6.86
CA GLY A 15 6.75 6.41 -6.38
C GLY A 15 5.33 5.93 -6.69
N HIS A 16 4.47 6.83 -7.19
CA HIS A 16 3.13 6.46 -7.67
C HIS A 16 3.10 6.03 -9.15
N GLU A 17 4.20 6.23 -9.90
CA GLU A 17 4.27 5.81 -11.30
C GLU A 17 4.30 4.28 -11.41
N GLY A 18 3.65 3.75 -12.44
CA GLY A 18 3.54 2.32 -12.71
C GLY A 18 2.35 1.63 -12.04
N TRP A 19 1.76 2.19 -10.98
CA TRP A 19 0.65 1.56 -10.28
C TRP A 19 -0.64 1.45 -11.12
N ASP A 20 -0.89 2.40 -12.01
CA ASP A 20 -2.03 2.35 -12.94
C ASP A 20 -1.86 1.21 -13.95
N ASP A 21 -0.65 1.02 -14.47
CA ASP A 21 -0.31 -0.07 -15.39
C ASP A 21 -0.28 -1.43 -14.67
N TYR A 22 0.10 -1.44 -13.41
CA TYR A 22 0.11 -2.64 -12.57
C TYR A 22 -1.29 -3.10 -12.13
N ALA A 23 -2.25 -2.19 -12.01
CA ALA A 23 -3.60 -2.50 -11.53
C ALA A 23 -4.27 -3.74 -12.17
N PRO A 24 -4.11 -4.05 -13.47
CA PRO A 24 -4.64 -5.27 -14.07
C PRO A 24 -4.06 -6.56 -13.49
N PHE A 25 -2.85 -6.55 -12.98
CA PHE A 25 -2.10 -7.73 -12.55
C PHE A 25 -2.02 -7.88 -11.04
N TYR A 26 -2.25 -6.79 -10.29
CA TYR A 26 -2.12 -6.72 -8.84
C TYR A 26 -2.80 -7.88 -8.10
N ASP A 27 -4.09 -8.10 -8.34
CA ASP A 27 -4.83 -9.17 -7.65
C ASP A 27 -4.32 -10.57 -8.03
N TRP A 28 -3.86 -10.76 -9.27
CA TRP A 28 -3.35 -12.03 -9.76
C TRP A 28 -2.00 -12.38 -9.15
N GLU A 29 -1.10 -11.42 -9.06
CA GLU A 29 0.22 -11.57 -8.46
C GLU A 29 0.12 -11.71 -6.95
N ASN A 30 -0.62 -10.79 -6.30
CA ASN A 30 -0.76 -10.75 -4.86
C ASN A 30 -1.35 -12.04 -4.28
N ALA A 31 -2.31 -12.66 -4.97
CA ALA A 31 -2.86 -13.95 -4.57
C ALA A 31 -1.82 -15.11 -4.57
N ARG A 32 -0.69 -14.94 -5.27
CA ARG A 32 0.40 -15.93 -5.42
C ARG A 32 1.63 -15.61 -4.58
N THR A 33 1.71 -14.42 -4.04
CA THR A 33 2.82 -13.93 -3.22
C THR A 33 2.38 -13.76 -1.77
N LEU A 34 1.94 -12.56 -1.36
CA LEU A 34 1.50 -12.27 0.00
C LEU A 34 0.21 -13.04 0.38
N GLY A 35 -0.74 -13.15 -0.57
CA GLY A 35 -2.04 -13.77 -0.29
C GLY A 35 -2.89 -12.94 0.67
N LYS A 36 -3.29 -13.57 1.77
CA LYS A 36 -4.15 -12.95 2.81
C LYS A 36 -3.58 -13.12 4.22
N ARG A 37 -2.29 -13.38 4.36
CA ARG A 37 -1.68 -13.70 5.67
C ARG A 37 -1.82 -12.57 6.69
N ASP A 38 -1.78 -11.33 6.24
CA ASP A 38 -1.90 -10.13 7.04
C ASP A 38 -3.35 -9.72 7.36
N VAL A 39 -4.32 -10.19 6.58
CA VAL A 39 -5.74 -9.78 6.69
C VAL A 39 -6.33 -10.05 8.08
N PRO A 40 -6.14 -11.23 8.72
CA PRO A 40 -6.65 -11.46 10.06
C PRO A 40 -6.10 -10.47 11.10
N PHE A 41 -4.81 -10.15 11.00
CA PHE A 41 -4.17 -9.17 11.88
C PHE A 41 -4.83 -7.79 11.77
N TRP A 42 -4.90 -7.24 10.57
CA TRP A 42 -5.50 -5.92 10.33
C TRP A 42 -6.98 -5.87 10.73
N ARG A 43 -7.73 -6.94 10.43
CA ARG A 43 -9.13 -7.06 10.83
C ARG A 43 -9.30 -7.03 12.35
N ASN A 44 -8.53 -7.83 13.07
CA ASN A 44 -8.64 -7.94 14.52
C ASN A 44 -8.22 -6.61 15.19
N LEU A 45 -7.17 -5.98 14.71
CA LEU A 45 -6.73 -4.67 15.18
C LEU A 45 -7.81 -3.59 14.96
N ALA A 46 -8.41 -3.55 13.77
CA ALA A 46 -9.48 -2.61 13.45
C ALA A 46 -10.73 -2.81 14.33
N LEU A 47 -11.10 -4.06 14.60
CA LEU A 47 -12.21 -4.37 15.52
C LEU A 47 -11.89 -3.96 16.96
N HIS A 48 -10.65 -4.14 17.41
CA HIS A 48 -10.19 -3.72 18.73
C HIS A 48 -10.19 -2.20 18.91
N CYS A 49 -9.72 -1.45 17.89
CA CYS A 49 -9.71 0.01 17.93
C CYS A 49 -11.11 0.63 17.94
N GLY A 50 -12.09 -0.08 17.37
CA GLY A 50 -13.47 0.42 17.23
C GLY A 50 -13.56 1.68 16.37
N GLY A 51 -14.76 2.06 15.94
CA GLY A 51 -14.99 3.27 15.13
C GLY A 51 -14.52 3.15 13.67
N THR A 52 -14.37 4.31 13.02
CA THR A 52 -14.08 4.39 11.59
C THR A 52 -12.59 4.26 11.30
N VAL A 53 -12.25 3.42 10.31
CA VAL A 53 -10.88 3.16 9.86
C VAL A 53 -10.60 3.89 8.54
N LEU A 54 -9.43 4.50 8.40
CA LEU A 54 -8.90 5.02 7.14
C LEU A 54 -7.82 4.07 6.61
N GLU A 55 -7.99 3.52 5.41
CA GLU A 55 -6.95 2.77 4.70
C GLU A 55 -6.29 3.65 3.65
N LEU A 56 -5.00 3.93 3.83
CA LEU A 56 -4.16 4.63 2.87
C LEU A 56 -3.75 3.65 1.76
N GLY A 57 -3.76 4.10 0.49
CA GLY A 57 -3.41 3.27 -0.65
C GLY A 57 -4.26 2.01 -0.75
N CYS A 58 -5.58 2.12 -0.61
CA CYS A 58 -6.48 0.96 -0.52
C CYS A 58 -6.49 0.06 -1.77
N GLY A 59 -5.93 0.52 -2.89
CA GLY A 59 -5.74 -0.24 -4.12
C GLY A 59 -7.03 -0.87 -4.65
N THR A 60 -7.00 -2.19 -4.80
CA THR A 60 -8.16 -2.99 -5.25
C THR A 60 -9.10 -3.41 -4.11
N GLY A 61 -8.86 -2.91 -2.88
CA GLY A 61 -9.64 -3.22 -1.69
C GLY A 61 -9.26 -4.56 -1.04
N ARG A 62 -7.98 -4.94 -1.08
CA ARG A 62 -7.48 -6.19 -0.52
C ARG A 62 -7.73 -6.30 0.99
N ILE A 63 -7.54 -5.21 1.73
CA ILE A 63 -7.83 -5.09 3.16
C ILE A 63 -9.23 -4.53 3.39
N SER A 64 -9.64 -3.48 2.64
CA SER A 64 -10.95 -2.83 2.81
C SER A 64 -12.12 -3.81 2.80
N LEU A 65 -12.13 -4.79 1.86
CA LEU A 65 -13.27 -5.71 1.76
C LEU A 65 -13.39 -6.65 2.98
N PRO A 66 -12.32 -7.31 3.44
CA PRO A 66 -12.38 -8.12 4.67
C PRO A 66 -12.80 -7.34 5.90
N LEU A 67 -12.32 -6.11 6.09
CA LEU A 67 -12.71 -5.25 7.20
C LEU A 67 -14.20 -4.88 7.11
N GLY A 68 -14.67 -4.45 5.94
CA GLY A 68 -16.08 -4.15 5.72
C GLY A 68 -17.00 -5.35 5.96
N ARG A 69 -16.59 -6.58 5.59
CA ARG A 69 -17.33 -7.82 5.90
C ARG A 69 -17.37 -8.12 7.38
N ALA A 70 -16.34 -7.74 8.12
CA ALA A 70 -16.31 -7.86 9.58
C ALA A 70 -17.12 -6.79 10.31
N GLY A 71 -17.78 -5.88 9.57
CA GLY A 71 -18.63 -4.84 10.15
C GLY A 71 -17.92 -3.52 10.41
N VAL A 72 -16.60 -3.40 10.11
CA VAL A 72 -15.83 -2.19 10.34
C VAL A 72 -16.22 -1.10 9.33
N PRO A 73 -16.65 0.09 9.78
CA PRO A 73 -16.79 1.26 8.90
C PRO A 73 -15.42 1.68 8.38
N LEU A 74 -15.29 1.83 7.05
CA LEU A 74 -13.98 2.08 6.45
C LEU A 74 -14.06 3.11 5.33
N VAL A 75 -13.10 4.02 5.34
CA VAL A 75 -12.78 4.89 4.22
C VAL A 75 -11.45 4.42 3.61
N GLY A 76 -11.44 4.09 2.32
CA GLY A 76 -10.24 3.77 1.58
C GLY A 76 -9.87 4.90 0.63
N ILE A 77 -8.64 5.39 0.71
CA ILE A 77 -8.13 6.41 -0.22
C ILE A 77 -7.04 5.81 -1.11
N ASP A 78 -7.12 6.10 -2.42
CA ASP A 78 -6.08 5.72 -3.37
C ASP A 78 -6.00 6.75 -4.52
N ARG A 79 -4.81 6.92 -5.07
CA ARG A 79 -4.58 7.83 -6.19
C ARG A 79 -4.95 7.20 -7.53
N SER A 80 -4.79 5.88 -7.65
CA SER A 80 -4.97 5.11 -8.88
C SER A 80 -6.43 4.91 -9.22
N THR A 81 -6.90 5.53 -10.31
CA THR A 81 -8.24 5.31 -10.84
C THR A 81 -8.50 3.87 -11.27
N PRO A 82 -7.57 3.16 -11.96
CA PRO A 82 -7.73 1.74 -12.31
C PRO A 82 -7.87 0.83 -11.08
N MET A 83 -7.10 1.08 -10.01
CA MET A 83 -7.22 0.35 -8.75
C MET A 83 -8.59 0.55 -8.12
N LEU A 84 -9.00 1.81 -7.91
CA LEU A 84 -10.30 2.16 -7.33
C LEU A 84 -11.49 1.63 -8.13
N ARG A 85 -11.42 1.60 -9.47
CA ARG A 85 -12.48 1.01 -10.31
C ARG A 85 -12.68 -0.46 -9.96
N ARG A 86 -11.61 -1.20 -9.73
CA ARG A 86 -11.66 -2.62 -9.30
C ARG A 86 -12.23 -2.75 -7.90
N ALA A 87 -11.73 -1.93 -6.96
CA ALA A 87 -12.23 -1.91 -5.59
C ALA A 87 -13.73 -1.61 -5.54
N ARG A 88 -14.21 -0.56 -6.23
CA ARG A 88 -15.63 -0.19 -6.31
C ARG A 88 -16.51 -1.32 -6.85
N THR A 89 -16.04 -2.02 -7.90
CA THR A 89 -16.74 -3.18 -8.44
C THR A 89 -16.87 -4.29 -7.41
N ARG A 90 -15.81 -4.57 -6.66
CA ARG A 90 -15.78 -5.61 -5.62
C ARG A 90 -16.68 -5.23 -4.43
N VAL A 91 -16.61 -3.98 -3.97
CA VAL A 91 -17.45 -3.44 -2.88
C VAL A 91 -18.94 -3.57 -3.24
N ARG A 92 -19.34 -3.17 -4.46
CA ARG A 92 -20.72 -3.31 -4.93
C ARG A 92 -21.16 -4.76 -4.98
N ARG A 93 -20.36 -5.66 -5.57
CA ARG A 93 -20.66 -7.11 -5.63
C ARG A 93 -20.79 -7.75 -4.26
N ALA A 94 -20.01 -7.28 -3.29
CA ALA A 94 -20.04 -7.74 -1.92
C ALA A 94 -21.14 -7.07 -1.05
N ARG A 95 -21.92 -6.13 -1.63
CA ARG A 95 -22.95 -5.33 -0.91
C ARG A 95 -22.41 -4.57 0.31
N LEU A 96 -21.20 -4.03 0.18
CA LEU A 96 -20.50 -3.33 1.27
C LEU A 96 -20.51 -1.80 1.12
N ALA A 97 -21.33 -1.23 0.22
CA ALA A 97 -21.31 0.21 -0.06
C ALA A 97 -21.69 1.09 1.14
N SER A 98 -22.46 0.56 2.10
CA SER A 98 -22.79 1.25 3.34
C SER A 98 -21.66 1.26 4.38
N ARG A 99 -20.67 0.40 4.23
CA ARG A 99 -19.56 0.25 5.20
C ARG A 99 -18.20 0.65 4.63
N VAL A 100 -18.00 0.49 3.32
CA VAL A 100 -16.71 0.76 2.65
C VAL A 100 -16.89 1.88 1.65
N ARG A 101 -16.31 3.01 1.95
CA ARG A 101 -16.30 4.21 1.13
C ARG A 101 -14.96 4.36 0.46
N LEU A 102 -14.94 4.60 -0.86
CA LEU A 102 -13.70 4.66 -1.64
C LEU A 102 -13.54 6.05 -2.28
N ILE A 103 -12.44 6.71 -1.94
CA ILE A 103 -12.13 8.08 -2.36
C ILE A 103 -10.89 8.07 -3.24
N ARG A 104 -10.89 8.86 -4.31
CA ARG A 104 -9.67 9.16 -5.06
C ARG A 104 -8.98 10.35 -4.43
N GLY A 105 -7.73 10.17 -4.02
CA GLY A 105 -6.96 11.25 -3.40
C GLY A 105 -5.49 10.90 -3.24
N ASP A 106 -4.73 11.89 -2.84
CA ASP A 106 -3.32 11.78 -2.52
C ASP A 106 -3.15 11.73 -1.01
N ILE A 107 -2.45 10.73 -0.52
CA ILE A 107 -2.24 10.53 0.93
C ILE A 107 -1.39 11.62 1.58
N ARG A 108 -0.72 12.44 0.78
CA ARG A 108 0.04 13.62 1.24
C ARG A 108 -0.85 14.83 1.52
N TYR A 109 -2.11 14.78 1.10
CA TYR A 109 -3.12 15.83 1.24
C TYR A 109 -4.48 15.18 1.41
N LEU A 110 -4.79 14.77 2.64
CA LEU A 110 -6.03 14.05 2.93
C LEU A 110 -7.23 15.00 2.89
N PRO A 111 -8.29 14.66 2.14
CA PRO A 111 -9.47 15.52 2.00
C PRO A 111 -10.42 15.39 3.20
N PHE A 112 -9.89 15.37 4.41
CA PHE A 112 -10.65 15.29 5.65
C PHE A 112 -10.27 16.47 6.53
N GLU A 113 -11.16 16.87 7.43
CA GLU A 113 -10.88 17.88 8.44
C GLU A 113 -10.00 17.36 9.55
N SER A 114 -9.43 18.30 10.29
CA SER A 114 -8.71 17.99 11.50
C SER A 114 -9.67 17.44 12.56
N ALA A 115 -9.23 16.41 13.27
CA ALA A 115 -9.96 15.91 14.44
C ALA A 115 -10.08 16.98 15.54
N ALA A 116 -9.23 18.01 15.53
CA ALA A 116 -9.18 19.07 16.53
C ALA A 116 -10.10 20.28 16.24
N ASP A 117 -10.46 20.55 14.99
CA ASP A 117 -10.98 21.88 14.61
C ASP A 117 -12.52 21.99 14.62
N GLY A 118 -13.26 20.91 14.80
CA GLY A 118 -14.73 20.95 14.97
C GLY A 118 -15.55 21.56 13.81
N THR A 119 -14.92 21.93 12.69
CA THR A 119 -15.53 22.58 11.54
C THR A 119 -16.22 21.60 10.57
N GLU A 120 -17.21 22.09 9.78
CA GLU A 120 -18.20 21.25 9.09
C GLU A 120 -17.85 20.62 7.75
N SER A 121 -16.61 20.61 7.25
CA SER A 121 -16.30 20.07 5.92
C SER A 121 -15.94 18.58 5.94
N TYR A 122 -16.73 17.76 5.44
CA TYR A 122 -16.65 16.28 5.38
C TYR A 122 -16.79 15.55 6.73
N ARG A 123 -17.80 15.94 7.51
CA ARG A 123 -18.34 15.06 8.54
C ARG A 123 -19.03 13.88 7.84
N SER A 124 -18.40 12.71 7.86
CA SER A 124 -19.18 11.49 7.76
C SER A 124 -20.02 11.41 9.05
N PRO A 125 -21.31 11.11 9.00
CA PRO A 125 -22.10 10.85 10.23
C PRO A 125 -21.51 9.76 11.13
N GLN A 126 -20.46 9.09 10.67
CA GLN A 126 -19.75 7.99 11.33
C GLN A 126 -18.36 8.41 11.86
N ASN A 127 -17.95 9.67 11.74
CA ASN A 127 -16.59 10.12 12.08
C ASN A 127 -16.57 11.42 12.90
N GLU A 128 -17.44 11.53 13.89
CA GLU A 128 -17.34 12.60 14.89
C GLU A 128 -16.03 12.40 15.67
N GLY A 129 -15.10 13.37 15.57
CA GLY A 129 -13.82 13.37 16.30
C GLY A 129 -12.64 12.65 15.67
N GLY A 130 -12.66 12.33 14.36
CA GLY A 130 -11.50 11.75 13.64
C GLY A 130 -11.52 10.22 13.51
N PHE A 131 -10.54 9.67 12.79
CA PHE A 131 -10.41 8.22 12.60
C PHE A 131 -9.89 7.53 13.86
N SER A 132 -10.48 6.39 14.21
CA SER A 132 -10.00 5.56 15.32
C SER A 132 -8.70 4.84 14.97
N MET A 133 -8.52 4.56 13.68
CA MET A 133 -7.36 3.88 13.15
C MET A 133 -7.08 4.36 11.73
N VAL A 134 -5.80 4.57 11.42
CA VAL A 134 -5.30 4.69 10.05
C VAL A 134 -4.39 3.51 9.77
N LEU A 135 -4.48 2.91 8.58
CA LEU A 135 -3.57 1.85 8.17
C LEU A 135 -2.84 2.19 6.86
N ALA A 136 -1.55 1.81 6.84
CA ALA A 136 -0.68 1.85 5.68
C ALA A 136 -0.03 0.46 5.49
N PRO A 137 -0.77 -0.53 4.95
CA PRO A 137 -0.28 -1.90 4.82
C PRO A 137 0.69 -2.05 3.64
N TYR A 138 1.44 -3.15 3.65
CA TYR A 138 2.23 -3.66 2.54
C TYR A 138 3.17 -2.64 1.88
N GLY A 139 4.01 -2.00 2.68
CA GLY A 139 5.08 -1.13 2.18
C GLY A 139 4.61 0.17 1.52
N LEU A 140 3.36 0.58 1.70
CA LEU A 140 2.82 1.80 1.09
C LEU A 140 3.72 3.01 1.33
N LEU A 141 4.16 3.23 2.58
CA LEU A 141 4.98 4.40 2.92
C LEU A 141 6.38 4.34 2.28
N GLN A 142 6.86 3.17 1.91
CA GLN A 142 8.12 3.01 1.16
C GLN A 142 7.99 3.43 -0.31
N SER A 143 6.77 3.53 -0.84
CA SER A 143 6.52 4.12 -2.16
C SER A 143 6.63 5.65 -2.19
N LEU A 144 6.67 6.30 -1.03
CA LEU A 144 6.95 7.74 -0.90
C LEU A 144 8.47 7.96 -0.96
N LEU A 145 9.01 8.20 -2.15
CA LEU A 145 10.45 8.21 -2.40
C LEU A 145 11.19 9.42 -1.80
N ARG A 146 10.49 10.49 -1.43
CA ARG A 146 11.09 11.72 -0.87
C ARG A 146 10.71 11.88 0.59
N ASP A 147 11.64 12.36 1.42
CA ASP A 147 11.40 12.60 2.85
C ASP A 147 10.26 13.60 3.09
N ARG A 148 10.16 14.65 2.26
CA ARG A 148 9.08 15.63 2.35
C ARG A 148 7.70 15.02 2.14
N ASP A 149 7.59 14.05 1.21
CA ASP A 149 6.32 13.38 0.88
C ASP A 149 5.90 12.44 2.03
N LEU A 150 6.87 11.73 2.61
CA LEU A 150 6.63 10.91 3.81
C LEU A 150 6.24 11.78 4.99
N LYS A 151 6.98 12.89 5.24
CA LYS A 151 6.65 13.82 6.32
C LYS A 151 5.23 14.38 6.16
N ALA A 152 4.88 14.89 4.97
CA ALA A 152 3.53 15.40 4.70
C ALA A 152 2.45 14.35 4.98
N THR A 153 2.69 13.08 4.59
CA THR A 153 1.75 11.99 4.87
C THR A 153 1.63 11.72 6.37
N LEU A 154 2.73 11.74 7.13
CA LEU A 154 2.68 11.53 8.59
C LEU A 154 1.94 12.68 9.29
N ASP A 155 2.19 13.93 8.89
CA ASP A 155 1.49 15.11 9.42
C ASP A 155 -0.03 15.01 9.15
N GLU A 156 -0.42 14.62 7.93
CA GLU A 156 -1.82 14.42 7.56
C GLU A 156 -2.49 13.28 8.34
N VAL A 157 -1.80 12.15 8.53
CA VAL A 157 -2.31 11.04 9.34
C VAL A 157 -2.55 11.48 10.78
N ARG A 158 -1.59 12.22 11.36
CA ARG A 158 -1.74 12.76 12.73
C ARG A 158 -2.94 13.69 12.83
N ARG A 159 -3.14 14.57 11.84
CA ARG A 159 -4.23 15.53 11.79
C ARG A 159 -5.62 14.88 11.77
N VAL A 160 -5.76 13.76 11.09
CA VAL A 160 -7.06 13.08 10.90
C VAL A 160 -7.35 11.98 11.92
N LEU A 161 -6.34 11.52 12.66
CA LEU A 161 -6.55 10.58 13.76
C LEU A 161 -7.15 11.29 14.96
N ARG A 162 -8.10 10.64 15.63
CA ARG A 162 -8.56 11.10 16.95
C ARG A 162 -7.43 11.00 17.98
N PRO A 163 -7.46 11.78 19.07
CA PRO A 163 -6.52 11.59 20.17
C PRO A 163 -6.50 10.14 20.65
N GLY A 164 -5.30 9.57 20.81
CA GLY A 164 -5.10 8.16 21.13
C GLY A 164 -5.44 7.17 20.02
N GLY A 165 -5.82 7.64 18.84
CA GLY A 165 -6.08 6.81 17.65
C GLY A 165 -4.82 6.08 17.19
N THR A 166 -4.99 4.91 16.58
CA THR A 166 -3.89 4.01 16.21
C THR A 166 -3.47 4.21 14.75
N PHE A 167 -2.19 4.38 14.51
CA PHE A 167 -1.59 4.28 13.17
C PHE A 167 -0.88 2.94 13.04
N GLY A 168 -1.38 2.08 12.14
CA GLY A 168 -0.79 0.79 11.81
C GLY A 168 -0.03 0.84 10.48
N ILE A 169 1.25 0.49 10.50
CA ILE A 169 2.15 0.56 9.35
C ILE A 169 2.76 -0.82 9.13
N GLU A 170 2.85 -1.24 7.87
CA GLU A 170 3.65 -2.39 7.49
C GLU A 170 4.70 -1.96 6.48
N LEU A 171 5.95 -2.33 6.74
CA LEU A 171 7.06 -2.16 5.84
C LEU A 171 7.40 -3.50 5.16
N VAL A 172 7.79 -3.44 3.91
CA VAL A 172 8.42 -4.60 3.24
C VAL A 172 9.80 -4.78 3.84
N ALA A 173 10.02 -5.95 4.43
CA ALA A 173 11.26 -6.29 5.10
C ALA A 173 12.42 -6.37 4.11
N ASP A 174 13.61 -6.05 4.59
CA ASP A 174 14.92 -6.30 3.95
C ASP A 174 15.08 -5.85 2.49
N LEU A 175 14.31 -4.85 2.03
CA LEU A 175 14.44 -4.33 0.66
C LEU A 175 15.90 -4.09 0.22
N PRO A 176 16.80 -3.52 1.07
CA PRO A 176 18.19 -3.33 0.67
C PRO A 176 18.99 -4.63 0.53
N ALA A 177 18.54 -5.72 1.17
CA ALA A 177 19.20 -7.02 1.13
C ALA A 177 18.67 -7.93 0.00
N TRP A 178 17.64 -7.50 -0.72
CA TRP A 178 17.12 -8.27 -1.84
C TRP A 178 18.17 -8.39 -2.94
N LYS A 179 18.45 -9.65 -3.33
CA LYS A 179 19.41 -9.93 -4.41
C LYS A 179 18.95 -9.31 -5.72
N GLU A 180 19.87 -8.61 -6.36
CA GLU A 180 19.68 -8.19 -7.74
C GLU A 180 19.62 -9.41 -8.67
N TYR A 181 18.69 -9.35 -9.61
CA TYR A 181 18.62 -10.30 -10.71
C TYR A 181 18.06 -9.65 -11.97
N ARG A 182 18.31 -10.24 -13.11
CA ARG A 182 17.85 -9.72 -14.40
C ARG A 182 16.98 -10.74 -15.10
N GLN A 183 15.86 -10.27 -15.66
CA GLN A 183 14.97 -11.04 -16.54
C GLN A 183 14.59 -12.42 -15.99
N ARG A 184 14.33 -12.51 -14.68
CA ARG A 184 13.89 -13.75 -14.06
C ARG A 184 12.38 -13.91 -14.27
N VAL A 185 11.95 -15.12 -14.67
CA VAL A 185 10.54 -15.48 -14.63
C VAL A 185 10.14 -15.67 -13.16
N SER A 186 9.47 -14.68 -12.58
CA SER A 186 9.06 -14.68 -11.18
C SER A 186 7.76 -15.45 -10.97
N LEU A 187 6.80 -15.27 -11.87
CA LEU A 187 5.49 -15.94 -11.80
C LEU A 187 4.97 -16.30 -13.19
N LYS A 188 4.21 -17.39 -13.28
CA LYS A 188 3.40 -17.73 -14.44
C LYS A 188 2.14 -18.51 -14.05
N GLY A 189 1.09 -18.34 -14.81
CA GLY A 189 -0.16 -19.07 -14.57
C GLY A 189 -1.35 -18.44 -15.25
N TRP A 190 -2.50 -19.10 -15.09
CA TRP A 190 -3.76 -18.63 -15.62
C TRP A 190 -4.34 -17.48 -14.79
N ARG A 191 -4.93 -16.54 -15.50
CA ARG A 191 -5.76 -15.48 -14.91
C ARG A 191 -7.20 -15.74 -15.33
N ASN A 192 -8.04 -16.05 -14.32
CA ASN A 192 -9.46 -16.29 -14.53
C ASN A 192 -10.17 -14.99 -14.90
N ARG A 193 -10.51 -14.84 -16.18
CA ARG A 193 -11.36 -13.81 -16.76
C ARG A 193 -12.25 -14.48 -17.82
N PRO A 194 -13.37 -13.86 -18.23
CA PRO A 194 -14.10 -14.34 -19.40
C PRO A 194 -13.14 -14.50 -20.58
N GLY A 195 -13.00 -15.74 -21.07
CA GLY A 195 -12.07 -16.13 -22.12
C GLY A 195 -10.62 -16.36 -21.68
N GLY A 196 -10.30 -16.43 -20.39
CA GLY A 196 -9.02 -16.82 -19.82
C GLY A 196 -7.77 -16.23 -20.47
N SER A 197 -6.71 -16.01 -19.72
CA SER A 197 -5.41 -15.65 -20.30
C SER A 197 -4.28 -16.26 -19.47
N HIS A 198 -3.23 -16.71 -20.14
CA HIS A 198 -2.01 -17.09 -19.47
C HIS A 198 -1.13 -15.85 -19.26
N VAL A 199 -0.69 -15.63 -18.03
CA VAL A 199 0.15 -14.49 -17.68
C VAL A 199 1.52 -15.00 -17.24
N THR A 200 2.56 -14.35 -17.74
CA THR A 200 3.95 -14.55 -17.29
C THR A 200 4.49 -13.22 -16.82
N LEU A 201 5.05 -13.18 -15.60
CA LEU A 201 5.82 -12.06 -15.07
C LEU A 201 7.30 -12.37 -15.22
N VAL A 202 8.00 -11.50 -15.93
CA VAL A 202 9.45 -11.42 -15.96
C VAL A 202 9.86 -10.17 -15.21
N GLU A 203 10.74 -10.34 -14.24
CA GLU A 203 11.14 -9.28 -13.33
C GLU A 203 12.65 -9.08 -13.33
N THR A 204 13.07 -7.82 -13.19
CA THR A 204 14.43 -7.42 -12.88
C THR A 204 14.41 -6.62 -11.60
N VAL A 205 15.22 -7.01 -10.62
CA VAL A 205 15.41 -6.25 -9.37
C VAL A 205 16.76 -5.55 -9.41
N ARG A 206 16.74 -4.27 -9.13
CA ARG A 206 17.92 -3.42 -9.07
C ARG A 206 17.96 -2.65 -7.76
N GLN A 207 19.15 -2.50 -7.20
CA GLN A 207 19.41 -1.62 -6.06
C GLN A 207 19.98 -0.30 -6.55
N ASP A 208 19.55 0.81 -5.94
CA ASP A 208 20.15 2.14 -6.09
C ASP A 208 20.56 2.61 -4.68
N PRO A 209 21.75 2.24 -4.19
CA PRO A 209 22.21 2.54 -2.84
C PRO A 209 22.37 4.04 -2.60
N GLU A 210 22.74 4.82 -3.62
CA GLU A 210 22.91 6.27 -3.50
C GLU A 210 21.60 6.98 -3.16
N ARG A 211 20.48 6.47 -3.71
CA ARG A 211 19.14 6.99 -3.44
C ARG A 211 18.38 6.20 -2.39
N GLY A 212 18.93 5.09 -1.92
CA GLY A 212 18.28 4.17 -1.00
C GLY A 212 17.00 3.58 -1.60
N LEU A 213 17.05 3.08 -2.85
CA LEU A 213 15.91 2.53 -3.55
C LEU A 213 16.13 1.08 -3.96
N THR A 214 15.05 0.29 -3.88
CA THR A 214 14.92 -1.00 -4.57
C THR A 214 13.90 -0.82 -5.69
N ILE A 215 14.27 -1.20 -6.91
CA ILE A 215 13.49 -0.98 -8.13
C ILE A 215 13.15 -2.33 -8.75
N PHE A 216 11.86 -2.54 -8.98
CA PHE A 216 11.30 -3.72 -9.65
C PHE A 216 10.87 -3.33 -11.05
N ASP A 217 11.67 -3.67 -12.07
CA ASP A 217 11.27 -3.54 -13.46
C ASP A 217 10.46 -4.80 -13.84
N GLN A 218 9.20 -4.63 -14.15
CA GLN A 218 8.26 -5.72 -14.40
C GLN A 218 7.79 -5.75 -15.84
N GLU A 219 7.85 -6.94 -16.46
CA GLU A 219 7.26 -7.23 -17.76
C GLU A 219 6.19 -8.31 -17.60
N PHE A 220 4.94 -7.94 -17.75
CA PHE A 220 3.83 -8.89 -17.82
C PHE A 220 3.51 -9.22 -19.28
N THR A 221 3.67 -10.46 -19.67
CA THR A 221 3.18 -10.99 -20.94
C THR A 221 1.87 -11.70 -20.72
N GLU A 222 0.80 -11.21 -21.33
CA GLU A 222 -0.52 -11.84 -21.36
C GLU A 222 -0.76 -12.50 -22.71
N ARG A 223 -1.11 -13.79 -22.70
CA ARG A 223 -1.45 -14.58 -23.90
C ARG A 223 -2.89 -15.06 -23.83
N ARG A 224 -3.65 -14.82 -24.91
CA ARG A 224 -5.02 -15.29 -25.11
C ARG A 224 -5.16 -15.82 -26.54
N GLY A 225 -5.17 -17.15 -26.69
CA GLY A 225 -5.06 -17.77 -28.00
C GLY A 225 -3.79 -17.30 -28.73
N ARG A 226 -3.95 -16.77 -29.93
CA ARG A 226 -2.84 -16.22 -30.73
C ARG A 226 -2.43 -14.79 -30.35
N HIS A 227 -3.24 -14.11 -29.55
CA HIS A 227 -2.96 -12.72 -29.14
C HIS A 227 -1.97 -12.70 -27.98
N ARG A 228 -0.94 -11.86 -28.11
CA ARG A 228 0.06 -11.56 -27.07
C ARG A 228 0.06 -10.07 -26.79
N ARG A 229 -0.03 -9.68 -25.52
CA ARG A 229 0.17 -8.30 -25.05
C ARG A 229 1.30 -8.27 -24.04
N VAL A 230 2.13 -7.23 -24.10
CA VAL A 230 3.23 -7.02 -23.17
C VAL A 230 3.01 -5.70 -22.47
N HIS A 231 3.11 -5.71 -21.16
CA HIS A 231 3.00 -4.53 -20.29
C HIS A 231 4.34 -4.39 -19.54
N ARG A 232 4.92 -3.19 -19.59
CA ARG A 232 6.19 -2.89 -18.91
C ARG A 232 6.03 -1.66 -18.05
N PHE A 233 6.43 -1.77 -16.80
CA PHE A 233 6.47 -0.67 -15.84
C PHE A 233 7.51 -0.96 -14.77
N ALA A 234 7.82 0.03 -13.95
CA ALA A 234 8.68 -0.13 -12.81
C ALA A 234 7.98 0.35 -11.54
N LEU A 235 8.17 -0.38 -10.45
CA LEU A 235 7.79 0.02 -9.11
C LEU A 235 9.06 0.30 -8.31
N SER A 236 9.10 1.42 -7.60
CA SER A 236 10.25 1.83 -6.81
C SER A 236 9.84 1.97 -5.36
N PHE A 237 10.65 1.42 -4.48
CA PHE A 237 10.46 1.49 -3.04
C PHE A 237 11.74 2.02 -2.38
N ARG A 238 11.59 2.94 -1.45
CA ARG A 238 12.72 3.36 -0.63
C ARG A 238 13.01 2.32 0.46
N THR A 239 14.29 2.16 0.75
CA THR A 239 14.74 1.28 1.81
C THR A 239 14.64 1.99 3.16
N LEU A 240 13.59 1.66 3.92
CA LEU A 240 13.36 2.19 5.27
C LEU A 240 13.44 1.04 6.27
N SER A 241 14.34 1.16 7.24
CA SER A 241 14.36 0.23 8.37
C SER A 241 13.32 0.61 9.43
N VAL A 242 12.94 -0.35 10.27
CA VAL A 242 12.03 -0.11 11.41
C VAL A 242 12.54 1.02 12.31
N PRO A 243 13.83 1.07 12.75
CA PRO A 243 14.32 2.19 13.55
C PRO A 243 14.28 3.55 12.85
N GLN A 244 14.45 3.58 11.51
CA GLN A 244 14.35 4.83 10.75
C GLN A 244 12.91 5.32 10.67
N MET A 245 11.94 4.42 10.53
CA MET A 245 10.53 4.78 10.51
C MET A 245 10.06 5.21 11.91
N ALA A 246 10.43 4.46 12.96
CA ALA A 246 10.07 4.81 14.32
C ALA A 246 10.51 6.23 14.69
N ARG A 247 11.76 6.60 14.42
CA ARG A 247 12.25 7.98 14.64
C ARG A 247 11.46 9.05 13.84
N ARG A 248 10.95 8.72 12.66
CA ARG A 248 10.12 9.65 11.87
C ARG A 248 8.73 9.81 12.45
N LEU A 249 8.17 8.73 12.98
CA LEU A 249 6.90 8.76 13.70
C LEU A 249 6.98 9.61 14.96
N GLU A 250 8.00 9.38 15.78
CA GLU A 250 8.25 10.19 16.99
C GLU A 250 8.39 11.69 16.68
N LYS A 251 9.17 12.03 15.63
CA LYS A 251 9.32 13.42 15.17
C LYS A 251 8.01 14.01 14.62
N ALA A 252 7.09 13.20 14.15
CA ALA A 252 5.77 13.62 13.69
C ALA A 252 4.72 13.65 14.82
N GLY A 253 5.12 13.41 16.10
CA GLY A 253 4.25 13.46 17.27
C GLY A 253 3.42 12.19 17.47
N PHE A 254 3.97 11.04 17.08
CA PHE A 254 3.41 9.74 17.43
C PHE A 254 4.21 9.06 18.53
N GLU A 255 3.54 8.33 19.39
CA GLU A 255 4.13 7.39 20.32
C GLU A 255 4.15 5.99 19.68
N VAL A 256 5.33 5.40 19.48
CA VAL A 256 5.45 4.02 18.99
C VAL A 256 5.10 3.05 20.11
N THR A 257 4.00 2.33 19.97
CA THR A 257 3.46 1.45 21.02
C THR A 257 3.84 -0.02 20.81
N ALA A 258 4.12 -0.43 19.56
CA ALA A 258 4.59 -1.79 19.28
C ALA A 258 5.43 -1.87 18.01
N LEU A 259 6.43 -2.74 18.04
CA LEU A 259 7.22 -3.19 16.89
C LEU A 259 7.06 -4.72 16.80
N LEU A 260 6.40 -5.19 15.72
CA LEU A 260 6.04 -6.60 15.59
C LEU A 260 6.79 -7.25 14.42
N GLY A 261 7.26 -8.46 14.64
CA GLY A 261 7.98 -9.30 13.66
C GLY A 261 7.11 -10.32 12.96
N ASP A 262 5.85 -10.44 13.37
CA ASP A 262 4.86 -11.31 12.75
C ASP A 262 3.43 -10.75 12.89
N TYR A 263 2.44 -11.43 12.27
CA TYR A 263 1.02 -11.10 12.39
C TYR A 263 0.31 -11.73 13.61
N ARG A 264 1.07 -12.30 14.56
CA ARG A 264 0.56 -12.93 15.79
C ARG A 264 0.86 -12.11 17.04
N GLY A 265 1.62 -11.02 16.88
CA GLY A 265 2.02 -10.15 17.98
C GLY A 265 3.42 -10.43 18.53
N GLY A 266 4.19 -11.28 17.88
CA GLY A 266 5.58 -11.54 18.24
C GLY A 266 6.44 -10.27 18.07
N PRO A 267 7.43 -10.02 18.95
CA PRO A 267 8.27 -8.83 18.89
C PRO A 267 9.13 -8.82 17.62
N TRP A 268 9.37 -7.63 17.10
CA TRP A 268 10.27 -7.45 15.98
C TRP A 268 11.73 -7.66 16.38
N ASP A 269 12.46 -8.39 15.57
CA ASP A 269 13.92 -8.41 15.54
C ASP A 269 14.42 -8.24 14.08
N ARG A 270 15.75 -8.16 13.89
CA ARG A 270 16.34 -7.95 12.55
C ARG A 270 16.16 -9.12 11.59
N ARG A 271 15.73 -10.28 12.05
CA ARG A 271 15.51 -11.50 11.25
C ARG A 271 14.03 -11.71 10.92
N ALA A 272 13.18 -10.83 11.42
CA ALA A 272 11.74 -10.95 11.20
C ALA A 272 11.36 -10.71 9.74
N ASP A 273 10.52 -11.57 9.19
CA ASP A 273 10.01 -11.47 7.81
C ASP A 273 8.86 -10.45 7.66
N VAL A 274 8.30 -10.00 8.77
CA VAL A 274 7.20 -9.04 8.83
C VAL A 274 7.64 -7.85 9.69
N TRP A 275 7.43 -6.64 9.20
CA TRP A 275 7.80 -5.42 9.89
C TRP A 275 6.56 -4.54 10.10
N VAL A 276 5.86 -4.76 11.20
CA VAL A 276 4.70 -3.96 11.59
C VAL A 276 5.06 -3.00 12.70
N ILE A 277 4.65 -1.74 12.56
CA ILE A 277 4.78 -0.68 13.56
C ILE A 277 3.38 -0.21 13.92
N LEU A 278 3.08 -0.19 15.22
CA LEU A 278 1.88 0.44 15.75
C LEU A 278 2.29 1.70 16.51
N ALA A 279 1.59 2.79 16.24
CA ALA A 279 1.83 4.06 16.91
C ALA A 279 0.50 4.75 17.26
N LYS A 280 0.50 5.60 18.27
CA LYS A 280 -0.65 6.41 18.70
C LYS A 280 -0.40 7.88 18.42
N ALA A 281 -1.42 8.60 17.99
CA ALA A 281 -1.41 10.05 17.95
C ALA A 281 -1.44 10.60 19.39
N GLN A 282 -0.45 11.45 19.71
CA GLN A 282 -0.39 12.19 20.97
C GLN A 282 -1.20 13.47 20.87
#